data_643f6440e710119d694153c150926401
#
_entry.id   643f6440e710119d694153c150926401
#
_cell.length_a   1.000
_cell.length_b   1.000
_cell.length_c   1.000
_cell.angle_alpha   90.00
_cell.angle_beta   90.00
_cell.angle_gamma   90.00
#
_symmetry.space_group_name_H-M   'P 1'
#
loop_
_entity.id
_entity.type
_entity.pdbx_description
1 polymer ?
#
loop_
_entity_poly.entity_id
_entity_poly.type
_entity_poly.pdbx_seq_one_letter_code
_entity_poly.pdbx_strand_id
1 'polypeptide(L)'
;MIVLDASVVLKWIFDDEAGAEPAARLKGAHVAGHETVAVPDLLFYEIGNVLATKTRLSEAAIAEAFSLLWEFSLERFDLGLEEFQSSLALSRKYKITLYDAAYVELSRRLKCTFVTADKKLYEKVKSIKTVELL
;
A
#
# COMPACT_ATOMS: atom_id res chain seq x y z
N MET A 1 10.22 7.38 6.84
CA MET A 1 9.02 6.52 6.84
C MET A 1 8.09 6.96 5.74
N ILE A 2 7.56 6.02 5.00
CA ILE A 2 6.56 6.24 3.95
C ILE A 2 5.44 5.21 4.09
N VAL A 3 4.24 5.55 3.62
CA VAL A 3 3.12 4.61 3.50
C VAL A 3 3.02 4.19 2.03
N LEU A 4 2.92 2.89 1.78
CA LEU A 4 2.69 2.32 0.45
C LEU A 4 1.38 1.53 0.46
N ASP A 5 0.63 1.61 -0.63
CA ASP A 5 -0.54 0.74 -0.81
C ASP A 5 -0.21 -0.54 -1.58
N ALA A 6 -1.22 -1.38 -1.75
CA ALA A 6 -1.06 -2.64 -2.46
C ALA A 6 -0.62 -2.45 -3.93
N SER A 7 -0.99 -1.33 -4.57
CA SER A 7 -0.61 -1.07 -5.96
C SER A 7 0.90 -0.96 -6.15
N VAL A 8 1.61 -0.44 -5.15
CA VAL A 8 3.08 -0.34 -5.15
C VAL A 8 3.71 -1.66 -4.73
N VAL A 9 3.25 -2.24 -3.62
CA VAL A 9 3.86 -3.47 -3.06
C VAL A 9 3.67 -4.68 -3.98
N LEU A 10 2.57 -4.75 -4.73
CA LEU A 10 2.37 -5.77 -5.76
C LEU A 10 3.47 -5.74 -6.83
N LYS A 11 4.03 -4.57 -7.15
CA LYS A 11 5.16 -4.45 -8.08
C LYS A 11 6.46 -5.04 -7.51
N TRP A 12 6.54 -5.24 -6.21
CA TRP A 12 7.66 -5.95 -5.58
C TRP A 12 7.58 -7.46 -5.77
N ILE A 13 6.37 -7.97 -5.99
CA ILE A 13 6.08 -9.39 -6.22
C ILE A 13 6.07 -9.67 -7.72
N PHE A 14 5.48 -8.77 -8.51
CA PHE A 14 5.39 -8.86 -9.97
C PHE A 14 6.17 -7.70 -10.59
N ASP A 15 7.41 -7.95 -11.00
CA ASP A 15 8.37 -6.93 -11.45
C ASP A 15 8.34 -6.64 -12.96
N ASP A 16 7.42 -7.25 -13.69
CA ASP A 16 7.22 -7.09 -15.14
C ASP A 16 6.27 -5.95 -15.51
N GLU A 17 5.72 -5.24 -14.52
CA GLU A 17 4.75 -4.16 -14.72
C GLU A 17 5.42 -2.78 -14.90
N ALA A 18 4.68 -1.86 -15.52
CA ALA A 18 5.07 -0.45 -15.57
C ALA A 18 5.23 0.11 -14.16
N GLY A 19 6.30 0.89 -13.92
CA GLY A 19 6.62 1.42 -12.60
C GLY A 19 7.40 0.46 -11.70
N ALA A 20 7.83 -0.71 -12.23
CA ALA A 20 8.61 -1.67 -11.46
C ALA A 20 9.95 -1.10 -10.97
N GLU A 21 10.64 -0.28 -11.76
CA GLU A 21 11.92 0.32 -11.37
C GLU A 21 11.79 1.30 -10.19
N PRO A 22 10.87 2.30 -10.19
CA PRO A 22 10.65 3.13 -9.01
C PRO A 22 10.23 2.32 -7.79
N ALA A 23 9.35 1.32 -7.95
CA ALA A 23 8.94 0.44 -6.88
C ALA A 23 10.13 -0.36 -6.31
N ALA A 24 11.02 -0.85 -7.18
CA ALA A 24 12.21 -1.59 -6.77
C ALA A 24 13.19 -0.72 -5.96
N ARG A 25 13.30 0.57 -6.29
CA ARG A 25 14.11 1.51 -5.50
C ARG A 25 13.56 1.68 -4.08
N LEU A 26 12.25 1.81 -3.93
CA LEU A 26 11.60 1.88 -2.61
C LEU A 26 11.82 0.60 -1.81
N LYS A 27 11.66 -0.56 -2.47
CA LYS A 27 11.95 -1.87 -1.86
C LYS A 27 13.40 -1.93 -1.38
N GLY A 28 14.35 -1.57 -2.23
CA GLY A 28 15.77 -1.58 -1.89
C GLY A 28 16.09 -0.69 -0.70
N ALA A 29 15.53 0.51 -0.64
CA ALA A 29 15.70 1.42 0.48
C ALA A 29 15.15 0.84 1.79
N HIS A 30 13.99 0.19 1.72
CA HIS A 30 13.38 -0.45 2.88
C HIS A 30 14.22 -1.64 3.38
N VAL A 31 14.60 -2.54 2.48
CA VAL A 31 15.42 -3.72 2.82
C VAL A 31 16.79 -3.31 3.38
N ALA A 32 17.37 -2.23 2.87
CA ALA A 32 18.64 -1.70 3.37
C ALA A 32 18.51 -0.93 4.70
N GLY A 33 17.29 -0.72 5.19
CA GLY A 33 17.05 0.05 6.43
C GLY A 33 17.18 1.56 6.28
N HIS A 34 17.26 2.07 5.05
CA HIS A 34 17.31 3.51 4.77
C HIS A 34 15.93 4.15 4.80
N GLU A 35 14.88 3.38 4.62
CA GLU A 35 13.50 3.82 4.67
C GLU A 35 12.65 2.79 5.40
N THR A 36 11.65 3.23 6.14
CA THR A 36 10.68 2.34 6.77
C THR A 36 9.37 2.44 6.00
N VAL A 37 8.86 1.31 5.52
CA VAL A 37 7.54 1.24 4.88
C VAL A 37 6.50 0.84 5.91
N ALA A 38 5.56 1.74 6.15
CA ALA A 38 4.41 1.56 7.04
C ALA A 38 3.17 1.20 6.23
N VAL A 39 2.38 0.26 6.72
CA VAL A 39 1.15 -0.19 6.06
C VAL A 39 0.06 -0.49 7.08
N PRO A 40 -1.22 -0.26 6.74
CA PRO A 40 -2.29 -0.82 7.55
C PRO A 40 -2.35 -2.34 7.34
N ASP A 41 -2.88 -3.05 8.32
CA ASP A 41 -3.06 -4.51 8.25
C ASP A 41 -3.87 -4.94 7.01
N LEU A 42 -4.75 -4.10 6.55
CA LEU A 42 -5.51 -4.21 5.30
C LEU A 42 -4.67 -4.61 4.09
N LEU A 43 -3.41 -4.14 3.98
CA LEU A 43 -2.54 -4.44 2.85
C LEU A 43 -2.44 -5.95 2.58
N PHE A 44 -2.29 -6.73 3.64
CA PHE A 44 -2.10 -8.18 3.52
C PHE A 44 -3.36 -8.87 2.96
N TYR A 45 -4.54 -8.39 3.33
CA TYR A 45 -5.80 -8.87 2.77
C TYR A 45 -5.94 -8.49 1.30
N GLU A 46 -5.59 -7.27 0.93
CA GLU A 46 -5.67 -6.82 -0.46
C GLU A 46 -4.73 -7.62 -1.37
N ILE A 47 -3.48 -7.79 -0.96
CA ILE A 47 -2.50 -8.56 -1.74
C ILE A 47 -2.89 -10.04 -1.77
N GLY A 48 -3.28 -10.60 -0.64
CA GLY A 48 -3.75 -11.98 -0.56
C GLY A 48 -4.94 -12.23 -1.49
N ASN A 49 -5.88 -11.29 -1.55
CA ASN A 49 -7.03 -11.39 -2.45
C ASN A 49 -6.62 -11.37 -3.93
N VAL A 50 -5.67 -10.51 -4.32
CA VAL A 50 -5.14 -10.49 -5.69
C VAL A 50 -4.48 -11.82 -6.04
N LEU A 51 -3.62 -12.34 -5.17
CA LEU A 51 -2.95 -13.63 -5.39
C LEU A 51 -3.95 -14.77 -5.54
N ALA A 52 -4.96 -14.82 -4.68
CA ALA A 52 -5.93 -15.92 -4.64
C ALA A 52 -6.94 -15.87 -5.78
N THR A 53 -7.35 -14.67 -6.23
CA THR A 53 -8.51 -14.51 -7.12
C THR A 53 -8.18 -13.92 -8.48
N LYS A 54 -7.04 -13.27 -8.66
CA LYS A 54 -6.70 -12.53 -9.88
C LYS A 54 -5.43 -13.03 -10.56
N THR A 55 -4.91 -14.18 -10.16
CA THR A 55 -3.77 -14.83 -10.79
C THR A 55 -4.13 -16.26 -11.17
N ARG A 56 -3.30 -16.88 -12.03
CA ARG A 56 -3.38 -18.31 -12.39
C ARG A 56 -2.29 -19.12 -11.70
N LEU A 57 -1.74 -18.60 -10.62
CA LEU A 57 -0.71 -19.27 -9.85
C LEU A 57 -1.27 -20.50 -9.13
N SER A 58 -0.43 -21.52 -8.94
CA SER A 58 -0.76 -22.66 -8.09
C SER A 58 -0.88 -22.24 -6.63
N GLU A 59 -1.55 -23.05 -5.81
CA GLU A 59 -1.63 -22.81 -4.37
C GLU A 59 -0.23 -22.67 -3.73
N ALA A 60 0.71 -23.52 -4.15
CA ALA A 60 2.09 -23.46 -3.66
C ALA A 60 2.77 -22.14 -4.04
N ALA A 61 2.60 -21.67 -5.28
CA ALA A 61 3.17 -20.40 -5.73
C ALA A 61 2.54 -19.20 -5.02
N ILE A 62 1.24 -19.24 -4.75
CA ILE A 62 0.54 -18.20 -3.96
C ILE A 62 1.10 -18.16 -2.54
N ALA A 63 1.25 -19.31 -1.89
CA ALA A 63 1.80 -19.40 -0.54
C ALA A 63 3.24 -18.87 -0.49
N GLU A 64 4.07 -19.19 -1.48
CA GLU A 64 5.43 -18.68 -1.59
C GLU A 64 5.49 -17.18 -1.79
N ALA A 65 4.67 -16.63 -2.68
CA ALA A 65 4.59 -15.19 -2.92
C ALA A 65 4.15 -14.44 -1.65
N PHE A 66 3.19 -14.98 -0.91
CA PHE A 66 2.74 -14.38 0.34
C PHE A 66 3.80 -14.47 1.44
N SER A 67 4.57 -15.58 1.49
CA SER A 67 5.70 -15.70 2.42
C SER A 67 6.77 -14.66 2.14
N LEU A 68 7.05 -14.40 0.86
CA LEU A 68 7.98 -13.32 0.45
C LEU A 68 7.49 -11.94 0.93
N LEU A 69 6.20 -11.66 0.78
CA LEU A 69 5.60 -10.44 1.30
C LEU A 69 5.82 -10.31 2.81
N TRP A 70 5.67 -11.41 3.54
CA TRP A 70 5.87 -11.42 4.99
C TRP A 70 7.32 -11.12 5.37
N GLU A 71 8.28 -11.64 4.60
CA GLU A 71 9.72 -11.43 4.80
C GLU A 71 10.18 -9.99 4.58
N PHE A 72 9.40 -9.18 3.86
CA PHE A 72 9.71 -7.74 3.71
C PHE A 72 9.67 -6.99 5.04
N SER A 73 9.06 -7.55 6.08
CA SER A 73 8.99 -6.95 7.42
C SER A 73 8.45 -5.52 7.41
N LEU A 74 7.35 -5.32 6.67
CA LEU A 74 6.66 -4.03 6.64
C LEU A 74 6.16 -3.68 8.05
N GLU A 75 6.24 -2.41 8.42
CA GLU A 75 5.73 -1.97 9.71
C GLU A 75 4.20 -1.86 9.66
N ARG A 76 3.53 -2.72 10.42
CA ARG A 76 2.07 -2.88 10.41
C ARG A 76 1.42 -2.03 11.47
N PHE A 77 0.34 -1.37 11.09
CA PHE A 77 -0.46 -0.53 11.99
C PHE A 77 -1.91 -0.95 11.96
N ASP A 78 -2.50 -1.06 13.14
CA ASP A 78 -3.94 -1.17 13.31
C ASP A 78 -4.53 0.23 13.45
N LEU A 79 -5.65 0.47 12.76
CA LEU A 79 -6.39 1.72 12.93
C LEU A 79 -7.35 1.61 14.10
N GLY A 80 -7.35 2.62 14.96
CA GLY A 80 -8.30 2.74 16.05
C GLY A 80 -9.60 3.40 15.63
N LEU A 81 -10.50 3.64 16.58
CA LEU A 81 -11.82 4.24 16.31
C LEU A 81 -11.71 5.61 15.64
N GLU A 82 -10.84 6.48 16.14
CA GLU A 82 -10.69 7.84 15.59
C GLU A 82 -10.18 7.80 14.16
N GLU A 83 -9.22 6.95 13.86
CA GLU A 83 -8.68 6.77 12.52
C GLU A 83 -9.70 6.19 11.56
N PHE A 84 -10.56 5.25 12.01
CA PHE A 84 -11.69 4.79 11.19
C PHE A 84 -12.68 5.89 10.91
N GLN A 85 -13.03 6.71 11.91
CA GLN A 85 -13.93 7.84 11.72
C GLN A 85 -13.35 8.86 10.73
N SER A 86 -12.07 9.19 10.84
CA SER A 86 -11.37 10.06 9.88
C SER A 86 -11.34 9.45 8.48
N SER A 87 -11.10 8.14 8.37
CA SER A 87 -11.10 7.43 7.09
C SER A 87 -12.48 7.45 6.44
N LEU A 88 -13.55 7.28 7.20
CA LEU A 88 -14.92 7.39 6.70
C LEU A 88 -15.20 8.80 6.15
N ALA A 89 -14.77 9.84 6.85
CA ALA A 89 -14.90 11.22 6.39
C ALA A 89 -14.12 11.48 5.10
N LEU A 90 -12.89 10.97 4.99
CA LEU A 90 -12.07 11.06 3.78
C LEU A 90 -12.72 10.33 2.60
N SER A 91 -13.23 9.13 2.85
CA SER A 91 -13.94 8.33 1.85
C SER A 91 -15.10 9.12 1.23
N ARG A 92 -15.95 9.75 2.05
CA ARG A 92 -17.08 10.58 1.61
C ARG A 92 -16.62 11.83 0.88
N LYS A 93 -15.63 12.53 1.41
CA LYS A 93 -15.14 13.80 0.86
C LYS A 93 -14.51 13.62 -0.51
N TYR A 94 -13.65 12.62 -0.68
CA TYR A 94 -12.88 12.40 -1.91
C TYR A 94 -13.51 11.37 -2.84
N LYS A 95 -14.63 10.76 -2.45
CA LYS A 95 -15.30 9.69 -3.22
C LYS A 95 -14.36 8.53 -3.52
N ILE A 96 -13.63 8.10 -2.52
CA ILE A 96 -12.73 6.95 -2.54
C ILE A 96 -13.26 5.86 -1.61
N THR A 97 -12.76 4.65 -1.75
CA THR A 97 -13.14 3.56 -0.84
C THR A 97 -12.61 3.81 0.56
N LEU A 98 -13.23 3.20 1.56
CA LEU A 98 -12.68 3.18 2.92
C LEU A 98 -11.28 2.58 2.94
N TYR A 99 -11.04 1.57 2.12
CA TYR A 99 -9.73 0.91 2.00
C TYR A 99 -8.65 1.90 1.57
N ASP A 100 -8.88 2.67 0.51
CA ASP A 100 -7.97 3.71 0.04
C ASP A 100 -7.81 4.83 1.08
N ALA A 101 -8.91 5.21 1.71
CA ALA A 101 -8.90 6.24 2.75
C ALA A 101 -8.05 5.83 3.96
N ALA A 102 -8.00 4.54 4.29
CA ALA A 102 -7.18 4.03 5.40
C ALA A 102 -5.69 4.31 5.18
N TYR A 103 -5.18 4.18 3.95
CA TYR A 103 -3.79 4.53 3.63
C TYR A 103 -3.53 6.03 3.77
N VAL A 104 -4.44 6.84 3.27
CA VAL A 104 -4.33 8.30 3.41
C VAL A 104 -4.31 8.69 4.88
N GLU A 105 -5.22 8.13 5.69
CA GLU A 105 -5.30 8.44 7.12
C GLU A 105 -4.04 7.98 7.86
N LEU A 106 -3.51 6.79 7.55
CA LEU A 106 -2.29 6.31 8.16
C LEU A 106 -1.12 7.28 7.89
N SER A 107 -0.97 7.74 6.66
CA SER A 107 0.08 8.70 6.30
C SER A 107 -0.07 10.03 7.05
N ARG A 108 -1.29 10.49 7.23
CA ARG A 108 -1.58 11.71 7.99
C ARG A 108 -1.22 11.55 9.46
N ARG A 109 -1.62 10.44 10.06
CA ARG A 109 -1.32 10.10 11.45
C ARG A 109 0.18 10.00 11.69
N LEU A 110 0.92 9.35 10.78
CA LEU A 110 2.37 9.18 10.86
C LEU A 110 3.15 10.40 10.37
N LYS A 111 2.48 11.40 9.81
CA LYS A 111 3.08 12.63 9.25
C LYS A 111 4.14 12.31 8.21
N CYS A 112 3.83 11.40 7.32
CA CYS A 112 4.72 10.96 6.25
C CYS A 112 4.02 10.91 4.89
N THR A 113 4.77 10.66 3.83
CA THR A 113 4.23 10.56 2.47
C THR A 113 3.50 9.25 2.26
N PHE A 114 2.37 9.31 1.56
CA PHE A 114 1.69 8.16 0.99
C PHE A 114 1.98 8.08 -0.51
N VAL A 115 2.57 6.98 -0.96
CA VAL A 115 2.87 6.73 -2.38
C VAL A 115 1.94 5.65 -2.91
N THR A 116 1.26 5.95 -3.99
CA THR A 116 0.38 5.02 -4.70
C THR A 116 0.78 4.91 -6.16
N ALA A 117 0.55 3.75 -6.78
CA ALA A 117 0.65 3.56 -8.22
C ALA A 117 -0.72 3.63 -8.91
N ASP A 118 -1.79 3.79 -8.16
CA ASP A 118 -3.16 3.91 -8.68
C ASP A 118 -3.43 5.33 -9.14
N LYS A 119 -3.39 5.55 -10.46
CA LYS A 119 -3.61 6.86 -11.07
C LYS A 119 -5.02 7.40 -10.79
N LYS A 120 -6.03 6.54 -10.75
CA LYS A 120 -7.41 6.96 -10.48
C LYS A 120 -7.57 7.45 -9.05
N LEU A 121 -6.96 6.75 -8.10
CA LEU A 121 -6.92 7.19 -6.71
C LEU A 121 -6.17 8.52 -6.59
N TYR A 122 -4.97 8.60 -7.16
CA TYR A 122 -4.17 9.81 -7.11
C TYR A 122 -4.93 11.05 -7.63
N GLU A 123 -5.63 10.93 -8.75
CA GLU A 123 -6.41 12.05 -9.31
C GLU A 123 -7.47 12.57 -8.34
N LYS A 124 -8.04 11.71 -7.51
CA LYS A 124 -9.05 12.11 -6.51
C LYS A 124 -8.45 12.76 -5.27
N VAL A 125 -7.23 12.41 -4.90
CA VAL A 125 -6.61 12.83 -3.63
C VAL A 125 -5.37 13.69 -3.78
N LYS A 126 -4.98 14.05 -5.01
CA LYS A 126 -3.76 14.84 -5.28
C LYS A 126 -3.72 16.22 -4.63
N SER A 127 -4.85 16.75 -4.19
CA SER A 127 -4.90 17.99 -3.39
C SER A 127 -4.35 17.80 -1.98
N ILE A 128 -4.22 16.56 -1.53
CA ILE A 128 -3.59 16.23 -0.24
C ILE A 128 -2.08 16.20 -0.48
N LYS A 129 -1.36 17.18 0.08
CA LYS A 129 0.07 17.41 -0.20
C LYS A 129 0.99 16.24 0.12
N THR A 130 0.57 15.34 1.00
CA THR A 130 1.36 14.17 1.41
C THR A 130 1.17 12.98 0.50
N VAL A 131 0.33 13.07 -0.54
CA VAL A 131 0.08 11.97 -1.48
C VAL A 131 0.92 12.18 -2.74
N GLU A 132 1.65 11.15 -3.12
CA GLU A 132 2.48 11.12 -4.33
C GLU A 132 2.12 9.95 -5.22
N LEU A 133 2.27 10.15 -6.52
CA LEU A 133 2.16 9.08 -7.51
C LEU A 133 3.55 8.49 -7.75
N LEU A 134 3.61 7.14 -7.78
CA LEU A 134 4.84 6.40 -8.07
C LEU A 134 5.38 6.70 -9.47
#